data_0f11f2acc88b36b17dee8749b8f730f6
#
_entry.id   0f11f2acc88b36b17dee8749b8f730f6
#
_cell.length_a   1.000
_cell.length_b   1.000
_cell.length_c   1.000
_cell.angle_alpha   90.00
_cell.angle_beta   90.00
_cell.angle_gamma   90.00
#
_symmetry.space_group_name_H-M   'P 1'
#
loop_
_entity.id
_entity.type
_entity.pdbx_description
1 polymer ?
#
loop_
_entity_poly.entity_id
_entity_poly.type
_entity_poly.pdbx_seq_one_letter_code
_entity_poly.pdbx_strand_id
1 'polypeptide(L)'
;MGLAKILPEIPALKASYATGHMFRMPVNITVSVSYRCNSRCKTCNVWLLPNDDLTLPEWDRVFESLGRAPYWFTFSGGEPTLRKDLPDMVASAYRHCRPGIINIPTNGIQHKIIPGRVERVLQAAPKSEVIINLSLDGVGCQHDDIRGVRNNWTHAMATYSALKKLKDDYKNLTVGIHTVISNFNVGLFAELCEYVKRELKPDSYITEIAEERVELDTVGLGITPTAERYTVAIDTLLESMRDQHLTGVAEVTQAFRCQYYELVKQTLREKRQAIPCMAGVASAQIAPNGDVWTCCVRAQSMGNLRDHDYDFRTVWRTSSADELRRSIKAGECYCPLANAAYTNMLTHGPTIRRVAVDVARSHAASIRHPTGRQRPPA
;
A
#
# COMPACT_ATOMS: atom_id res chain seq x y z
N MET A 1 -3.42 17.94 -3.94
CA MET A 1 -3.61 17.77 -5.42
C MET A 1 -3.94 16.29 -5.68
N GLY A 2 -5.17 15.94 -5.31
CA GLY A 2 -5.55 14.58 -4.97
C GLY A 2 -6.13 13.75 -6.13
N LEU A 3 -7.04 12.86 -5.78
CA LEU A 3 -7.82 11.93 -6.61
C LEU A 3 -8.37 12.53 -7.92
N ALA A 4 -8.50 13.85 -8.04
CA ALA A 4 -8.92 14.55 -9.25
C ALA A 4 -8.08 14.20 -10.50
N LYS A 5 -6.82 13.78 -10.35
CA LYS A 5 -5.98 13.34 -11.48
C LYS A 5 -6.32 11.92 -11.95
N ILE A 6 -6.88 11.07 -11.08
CA ILE A 6 -7.26 9.69 -11.44
C ILE A 6 -8.65 9.65 -12.06
N LEU A 7 -9.55 10.56 -11.66
CA LEU A 7 -10.94 10.56 -12.15
C LEU A 7 -11.07 10.53 -13.68
N PRO A 8 -10.29 11.29 -14.46
CA PRO A 8 -10.35 11.24 -15.92
C PRO A 8 -9.90 9.91 -16.53
N GLU A 9 -9.07 9.13 -15.81
CA GLU A 9 -8.57 7.84 -16.28
C GLU A 9 -9.57 6.70 -16.08
N ILE A 10 -10.53 6.85 -15.15
CA ILE A 10 -11.47 5.79 -14.77
C ILE A 10 -12.27 5.26 -15.98
N PRO A 11 -12.85 6.09 -16.86
CA PRO A 11 -13.61 5.59 -18.01
C PRO A 11 -12.75 4.72 -18.94
N ALA A 12 -11.53 5.14 -19.23
CA ALA A 12 -10.62 4.40 -20.10
C ALA A 12 -10.12 3.10 -19.45
N LEU A 13 -9.87 3.08 -18.14
CA LEU A 13 -9.53 1.86 -17.40
C LEU A 13 -10.70 0.87 -17.40
N LYS A 14 -11.95 1.34 -17.22
CA LYS A 14 -13.15 0.50 -17.32
C LYS A 14 -13.33 -0.05 -18.73
N ALA A 15 -13.10 0.75 -19.76
CA ALA A 15 -13.15 0.30 -21.15
C ALA A 15 -12.06 -0.75 -21.42
N SER A 16 -10.83 -0.55 -20.90
CA SER A 16 -9.77 -1.55 -21.00
C SER A 16 -10.16 -2.88 -20.36
N TYR A 17 -10.72 -2.83 -19.14
CA TYR A 17 -11.20 -4.03 -18.45
C TYR A 17 -12.33 -4.74 -19.23
N ALA A 18 -13.27 -3.98 -19.77
CA ALA A 18 -14.42 -4.53 -20.48
C ALA A 18 -14.01 -5.20 -21.79
N THR A 19 -13.20 -4.53 -22.62
CA THR A 19 -12.81 -4.94 -23.96
C THR A 19 -11.59 -5.86 -24.02
N GLY A 20 -10.72 -5.82 -22.97
CA GLY A 20 -9.41 -6.47 -23.00
C GLY A 20 -8.33 -5.65 -23.73
N HIS A 21 -8.70 -4.53 -24.39
CA HIS A 21 -7.75 -3.66 -25.07
C HIS A 21 -7.21 -2.59 -24.12
N MET A 22 -5.89 -2.49 -23.99
CA MET A 22 -5.24 -1.54 -23.05
C MET A 22 -5.18 -0.13 -23.62
N PHE A 23 -6.17 0.70 -23.29
CA PHE A 23 -6.20 2.12 -23.66
C PHE A 23 -5.29 2.99 -22.82
N ARG A 24 -4.94 2.53 -21.62
CA ARG A 24 -4.10 3.27 -20.65
C ARG A 24 -3.05 2.40 -20.03
N MET A 25 -2.00 3.06 -19.53
CA MET A 25 -1.01 2.47 -18.64
C MET A 25 -1.55 2.45 -17.21
N PRO A 26 -1.00 1.60 -16.33
CA PRO A 26 -1.48 1.52 -14.95
C PRO A 26 -1.23 2.82 -14.17
N VAL A 27 -2.18 3.19 -13.32
CA VAL A 27 -2.10 4.38 -12.48
C VAL A 27 -1.46 4.13 -11.13
N ASN A 28 -1.32 2.85 -10.74
CA ASN A 28 -0.71 2.42 -9.48
C ASN A 28 0.37 1.36 -9.78
N ILE A 29 1.60 1.66 -9.41
CA ILE A 29 2.75 0.77 -9.61
C ILE A 29 3.40 0.48 -8.26
N THR A 30 3.52 -0.81 -7.93
CA THR A 30 4.41 -1.27 -6.87
C THR A 30 5.77 -1.62 -7.49
N VAL A 31 6.83 -1.06 -6.91
CA VAL A 31 8.21 -1.31 -7.28
C VAL A 31 8.87 -2.06 -6.13
N SER A 32 9.14 -3.35 -6.32
CA SER A 32 9.97 -4.12 -5.39
C SER A 32 11.43 -3.80 -5.70
N VAL A 33 12.03 -2.89 -4.91
CA VAL A 33 13.35 -2.33 -5.23
C VAL A 33 14.50 -3.32 -5.01
N SER A 34 14.32 -4.28 -4.10
CA SER A 34 15.25 -5.35 -3.75
C SER A 34 14.54 -6.37 -2.85
N TYR A 35 14.98 -7.62 -2.84
CA TYR A 35 14.50 -8.63 -1.86
C TYR A 35 15.35 -8.66 -0.59
N ARG A 36 16.42 -7.89 -0.50
CA ARG A 36 17.21 -7.77 0.73
C ARG A 36 16.37 -7.23 1.87
N CYS A 37 16.38 -7.93 2.99
CA CYS A 37 15.68 -7.52 4.20
C CYS A 37 16.49 -7.86 5.44
N ASN A 38 16.46 -7.00 6.44
CA ASN A 38 17.07 -7.21 7.76
C ASN A 38 16.04 -7.66 8.82
N SER A 39 14.78 -7.94 8.42
CA SER A 39 13.77 -8.61 9.24
C SER A 39 13.64 -10.10 8.87
N ARG A 40 13.06 -10.88 9.79
CA ARG A 40 12.77 -12.30 9.64
C ARG A 40 11.33 -12.58 10.06
N CYS A 41 10.40 -11.82 9.46
CA CYS A 41 8.99 -11.83 9.84
C CYS A 41 8.36 -13.20 9.67
N LYS A 42 7.54 -13.63 10.62
CA LYS A 42 6.76 -14.89 10.54
C LYS A 42 5.77 -14.92 9.37
N THR A 43 5.49 -13.76 8.77
CA THR A 43 4.56 -13.59 7.65
C THR A 43 5.25 -13.36 6.31
N CYS A 44 6.59 -13.54 6.21
CA CYS A 44 7.32 -13.17 5.01
C CYS A 44 8.68 -13.88 4.93
N ASN A 45 8.95 -14.52 3.80
CA ASN A 45 10.22 -15.19 3.50
C ASN A 45 10.98 -14.49 2.35
N VAL A 46 10.59 -13.27 1.95
CA VAL A 46 11.20 -12.55 0.81
C VAL A 46 12.73 -12.45 0.89
N TRP A 47 13.28 -12.46 2.10
CA TRP A 47 14.72 -12.38 2.37
C TRP A 47 15.50 -13.66 1.95
N LEU A 48 14.79 -14.75 1.64
CA LEU A 48 15.36 -15.99 1.08
C LEU A 48 15.51 -15.95 -0.43
N LEU A 49 14.79 -15.04 -1.09
CA LEU A 49 14.79 -14.93 -2.54
C LEU A 49 16.13 -14.36 -3.05
N PRO A 50 16.56 -14.77 -4.26
CA PRO A 50 17.80 -14.26 -4.87
C PRO A 50 17.72 -12.75 -5.10
N ASN A 51 18.88 -12.09 -5.00
CA ASN A 51 19.01 -10.68 -5.28
C ASN A 51 19.64 -10.50 -6.66
N ASP A 52 18.81 -10.22 -7.65
CA ASP A 52 19.18 -9.84 -9.01
C ASP A 52 18.55 -8.48 -9.33
N ASP A 53 18.92 -7.48 -8.55
CA ASP A 53 18.28 -6.19 -8.56
C ASP A 53 18.63 -5.39 -9.82
N LEU A 54 17.63 -4.77 -10.46
CA LEU A 54 17.86 -3.75 -11.48
C LEU A 54 18.70 -2.60 -10.90
N THR A 55 19.66 -2.15 -11.68
CA THR A 55 20.51 -1.00 -11.35
C THR A 55 19.74 0.33 -11.49
N LEU A 56 20.27 1.40 -10.94
CA LEU A 56 19.67 2.73 -11.07
C LEU A 56 19.49 3.19 -12.53
N PRO A 57 20.48 3.00 -13.45
CA PRO A 57 20.29 3.31 -14.87
C PRO A 57 19.17 2.48 -15.53
N GLU A 58 19.03 1.20 -15.18
CA GLU A 58 17.93 0.35 -15.68
C GLU A 58 16.57 0.87 -15.18
N TRP A 59 16.45 1.21 -13.89
CA TRP A 59 15.24 1.85 -13.34
C TRP A 59 14.92 3.18 -14.01
N ASP A 60 15.94 3.99 -14.36
CA ASP A 60 15.71 5.26 -15.04
C ASP A 60 15.01 5.07 -16.40
N ARG A 61 15.43 4.07 -17.18
CA ARG A 61 14.79 3.69 -18.44
C ARG A 61 13.36 3.20 -18.24
N VAL A 62 13.13 2.38 -17.19
CA VAL A 62 11.79 1.91 -16.85
C VAL A 62 10.86 3.08 -16.53
N PHE A 63 11.29 4.03 -15.68
CA PHE A 63 10.47 5.19 -15.32
C PHE A 63 10.24 6.11 -16.53
N GLU A 64 11.21 6.27 -17.41
CA GLU A 64 11.05 7.00 -18.66
C GLU A 64 9.95 6.36 -19.52
N SER A 65 9.97 5.04 -19.68
CA SER A 65 8.97 4.30 -20.48
C SER A 65 7.57 4.37 -19.90
N LEU A 66 7.41 4.44 -18.58
CA LEU A 66 6.13 4.63 -17.90
C LEU A 66 5.53 6.02 -18.17
N GLY A 67 6.38 7.05 -18.28
CA GLY A 67 5.97 8.43 -18.50
C GLY A 67 5.04 8.92 -17.39
N ARG A 68 4.05 9.74 -17.72
CA ARG A 68 3.14 10.40 -16.76
C ARG A 68 1.96 9.55 -16.29
N ALA A 69 1.89 8.29 -16.66
CA ALA A 69 0.76 7.43 -16.33
C ALA A 69 0.63 7.10 -14.83
N PRO A 70 1.70 6.70 -14.11
CA PRO A 70 1.56 6.35 -12.70
C PRO A 70 1.27 7.59 -11.85
N TYR A 71 0.16 7.52 -11.13
CA TYR A 71 -0.19 8.51 -10.11
C TYR A 71 0.33 8.12 -8.73
N TRP A 72 0.37 6.81 -8.45
CA TRP A 72 0.81 6.24 -7.18
C TRP A 72 1.96 5.25 -7.41
N PHE A 73 3.07 5.51 -6.73
CA PHE A 73 4.15 4.55 -6.58
C PHE A 73 4.23 4.03 -5.15
N THR A 74 4.42 2.72 -5.01
CA THR A 74 4.86 2.09 -3.76
C THR A 74 6.25 1.51 -3.98
N PHE A 75 7.27 2.08 -3.33
CA PHE A 75 8.63 1.53 -3.31
C PHE A 75 8.74 0.55 -2.15
N SER A 76 8.71 -0.73 -2.45
CA SER A 76 8.63 -1.86 -1.52
C SER A 76 9.71 -2.91 -1.81
N GLY A 77 9.44 -4.17 -1.51
CA GLY A 77 10.32 -5.32 -1.67
C GLY A 77 10.59 -5.99 -0.34
N GLY A 78 11.87 -6.26 0.01
CA GLY A 78 12.28 -6.59 1.36
C GLY A 78 12.21 -5.35 2.27
N GLU A 79 13.37 -4.77 2.60
CA GLU A 79 13.40 -3.46 3.26
C GLU A 79 13.94 -2.41 2.28
N PRO A 80 13.09 -1.54 1.72
CA PRO A 80 13.51 -0.61 0.67
C PRO A 80 14.58 0.37 1.14
N THR A 81 14.59 0.70 2.44
CA THR A 81 15.60 1.62 2.99
C THR A 81 16.99 1.00 3.13
N LEU A 82 17.19 -0.29 2.88
CA LEU A 82 18.52 -0.88 2.73
C LEU A 82 19.19 -0.49 1.42
N ARG A 83 18.41 -0.19 0.38
CA ARG A 83 18.94 0.26 -0.89
C ARG A 83 19.46 1.69 -0.77
N LYS A 84 20.78 1.88 -0.98
CA LYS A 84 21.46 3.16 -0.73
C LYS A 84 21.02 4.26 -1.71
N ASP A 85 20.71 3.88 -2.94
CA ASP A 85 20.27 4.73 -4.05
C ASP A 85 18.74 4.89 -4.14
N LEU A 86 17.99 4.45 -3.13
CA LEU A 86 16.53 4.64 -3.09
C LEU A 86 16.10 6.12 -3.32
N PRO A 87 16.73 7.14 -2.70
CA PRO A 87 16.39 8.53 -2.99
C PRO A 87 16.62 8.92 -4.46
N ASP A 88 17.65 8.36 -5.08
CA ASP A 88 18.00 8.64 -6.48
C ASP A 88 17.01 7.93 -7.44
N MET A 89 16.52 6.72 -7.08
CA MET A 89 15.42 6.05 -7.78
C MET A 89 14.13 6.88 -7.71
N VAL A 90 13.80 7.40 -6.52
CA VAL A 90 12.63 8.29 -6.35
C VAL A 90 12.80 9.58 -7.16
N ALA A 91 14.00 10.16 -7.21
CA ALA A 91 14.31 11.33 -8.04
C ALA A 91 14.06 11.03 -9.53
N SER A 92 14.49 9.87 -10.00
CA SER A 92 14.25 9.41 -11.38
C SER A 92 12.74 9.22 -11.65
N ALA A 93 12.03 8.48 -10.80
CA ALA A 93 10.59 8.31 -10.91
C ALA A 93 9.84 9.66 -10.89
N TYR A 94 10.27 10.59 -10.03
CA TYR A 94 9.69 11.93 -9.99
C TYR A 94 9.98 12.74 -11.24
N ARG A 95 11.19 12.67 -11.80
CA ARG A 95 11.58 13.36 -13.04
C ARG A 95 10.69 12.93 -14.21
N HIS A 96 10.53 11.64 -14.44
CA HIS A 96 9.81 11.08 -15.57
C HIS A 96 8.29 11.04 -15.36
N CYS A 97 7.82 10.62 -14.18
CA CYS A 97 6.41 10.31 -13.96
C CYS A 97 5.63 11.40 -13.22
N ARG A 98 6.28 12.21 -12.36
CA ARG A 98 5.59 13.21 -11.50
C ARG A 98 4.40 12.62 -10.72
N PRO A 99 4.57 11.54 -9.98
CA PRO A 99 3.49 10.92 -9.24
C PRO A 99 2.89 11.89 -8.22
N GLY A 100 1.61 11.70 -7.91
CA GLY A 100 0.94 12.43 -6.83
C GLY A 100 1.28 11.85 -5.47
N ILE A 101 1.48 10.52 -5.40
CA ILE A 101 1.75 9.79 -4.16
C ILE A 101 2.97 8.89 -4.33
N ILE A 102 3.85 8.94 -3.35
CA ILE A 102 4.99 8.03 -3.17
C ILE A 102 4.86 7.40 -1.80
N ASN A 103 4.66 6.08 -1.77
CA ASN A 103 4.53 5.31 -0.53
C ASN A 103 5.77 4.44 -0.32
N ILE A 104 6.35 4.47 0.87
CA ILE A 104 7.52 3.68 1.24
C ILE A 104 7.24 3.01 2.59
N PRO A 105 6.92 1.71 2.61
CA PRO A 105 6.87 0.95 3.85
C PRO A 105 8.29 0.73 4.38
N THR A 106 8.45 0.69 5.71
CA THR A 106 9.73 0.38 6.35
C THR A 106 9.54 -0.35 7.66
N ASN A 107 10.45 -1.25 7.97
CA ASN A 107 10.50 -1.94 9.27
C ASN A 107 11.09 -1.08 10.41
N GLY A 108 11.67 0.06 10.06
CA GLY A 108 12.18 1.02 11.03
C GLY A 108 13.49 0.65 11.74
N ILE A 109 14.11 -0.49 11.42
CA ILE A 109 15.29 -1.00 12.17
C ILE A 109 16.49 -0.06 12.05
N GLN A 110 16.75 0.49 10.88
CA GLN A 110 17.89 1.38 10.66
C GLN A 110 17.60 2.83 11.11
N HIS A 111 17.19 3.00 12.36
CA HIS A 111 16.70 4.27 12.92
C HIS A 111 17.66 5.46 12.77
N LYS A 112 18.98 5.23 12.65
CA LYS A 112 19.98 6.29 12.43
C LYS A 112 20.10 6.70 10.95
N ILE A 113 19.63 5.85 10.02
CA ILE A 113 19.84 6.04 8.58
C ILE A 113 18.53 6.46 7.88
N ILE A 114 17.41 5.85 8.28
CA ILE A 114 16.11 6.06 7.64
C ILE A 114 15.70 7.53 7.58
N PRO A 115 15.79 8.34 8.65
CA PRO A 115 15.35 9.73 8.59
C PRO A 115 16.08 10.55 7.53
N GLY A 116 17.40 10.42 7.42
CA GLY A 116 18.19 11.13 6.39
C GLY A 116 17.91 10.65 4.97
N ARG A 117 17.56 9.35 4.78
CA ARG A 117 17.11 8.86 3.46
C ARG A 117 15.73 9.39 3.09
N VAL A 118 14.80 9.43 4.05
CA VAL A 118 13.47 10.00 3.86
C VAL A 118 13.56 11.49 3.53
N GLU A 119 14.42 12.23 4.19
CA GLU A 119 14.66 13.64 3.88
C GLU A 119 15.14 13.85 2.44
N ARG A 120 16.09 13.05 1.96
CA ARG A 120 16.52 13.09 0.55
C ARG A 120 15.37 12.73 -0.43
N VAL A 121 14.50 11.80 -0.06
CA VAL A 121 13.29 11.47 -0.86
C VAL A 121 12.34 12.68 -0.94
N LEU A 122 12.11 13.37 0.17
CA LEU A 122 11.26 14.56 0.23
C LEU A 122 11.80 15.69 -0.64
N GLN A 123 13.11 15.91 -0.59
CA GLN A 123 13.80 16.87 -1.44
C GLN A 123 13.72 16.51 -2.93
N ALA A 124 13.81 15.22 -3.25
CA ALA A 124 13.73 14.72 -4.63
C ALA A 124 12.31 14.83 -5.23
N ALA A 125 11.26 14.75 -4.39
CA ALA A 125 9.87 14.74 -4.85
C ALA A 125 8.99 15.80 -4.15
N PRO A 126 9.32 17.10 -4.27
CA PRO A 126 8.75 18.17 -3.43
C PRO A 126 7.25 18.42 -3.66
N LYS A 127 6.66 17.95 -4.78
CA LYS A 127 5.23 18.12 -5.09
C LYS A 127 4.43 16.82 -4.95
N SER A 128 5.07 15.72 -4.59
CA SER A 128 4.40 14.46 -4.26
C SER A 128 4.09 14.43 -2.77
N GLU A 129 2.99 13.82 -2.40
CA GLU A 129 2.78 13.35 -1.03
C GLU A 129 3.67 12.13 -0.83
N VAL A 130 4.58 12.21 0.15
CA VAL A 130 5.47 11.12 0.54
C VAL A 130 4.91 10.48 1.81
N ILE A 131 4.51 9.22 1.70
CA ILE A 131 3.94 8.46 2.80
C ILE A 131 4.97 7.45 3.26
N ILE A 132 5.42 7.56 4.51
CA ILE A 132 6.27 6.57 5.15
C ILE A 132 5.41 5.76 6.09
N ASN A 133 5.19 4.50 5.76
CA ASN A 133 4.41 3.58 6.58
C ASN A 133 5.36 2.71 7.42
N LEU A 134 5.47 3.02 8.71
CA LEU A 134 6.23 2.20 9.64
C LEU A 134 5.44 0.92 9.95
N SER A 135 6.06 -0.21 9.74
CA SER A 135 5.47 -1.51 10.01
C SER A 135 5.44 -1.80 11.50
N LEU A 136 4.26 -2.13 12.03
CA LEU A 136 4.06 -2.40 13.46
C LEU A 136 3.01 -3.51 13.65
N ASP A 137 3.43 -4.69 14.11
CA ASP A 137 2.57 -5.88 14.19
C ASP A 137 2.29 -6.35 15.63
N GLY A 138 2.77 -5.62 16.62
CA GLY A 138 2.57 -5.90 18.05
C GLY A 138 3.14 -4.78 18.90
N VAL A 139 3.04 -4.91 20.22
CA VAL A 139 3.58 -3.97 21.20
C VAL A 139 4.79 -4.61 21.89
N GLY A 140 5.90 -3.88 21.99
CA GLY A 140 7.10 -4.34 22.69
C GLY A 140 7.67 -5.64 22.14
N CYS A 141 7.90 -6.62 22.99
CA CYS A 141 8.50 -7.91 22.64
C CYS A 141 7.64 -8.74 21.67
N GLN A 142 6.32 -8.53 21.63
CA GLN A 142 5.46 -9.19 20.64
C GLN A 142 5.83 -8.77 19.21
N HIS A 143 6.12 -7.48 19.02
CA HIS A 143 6.58 -6.97 17.72
C HIS A 143 7.90 -7.62 17.32
N ASP A 144 8.86 -7.68 18.25
CA ASP A 144 10.17 -8.31 18.02
C ASP A 144 10.02 -9.78 17.61
N ASP A 145 9.15 -10.52 18.29
CA ASP A 145 8.86 -11.93 18.02
C ASP A 145 8.24 -12.16 16.64
N ILE A 146 7.24 -11.35 16.26
CA ILE A 146 6.58 -11.44 14.96
C ILE A 146 7.54 -11.05 13.83
N ARG A 147 8.35 -10.01 14.04
CA ARG A 147 9.31 -9.51 13.05
C ARG A 147 10.61 -10.31 13.01
N GLY A 148 10.82 -11.21 14.00
CA GLY A 148 11.98 -12.09 14.09
C GLY A 148 13.30 -11.34 14.31
N VAL A 149 13.26 -10.16 14.94
CA VAL A 149 14.45 -9.33 15.20
C VAL A 149 14.35 -8.71 16.59
N ARG A 150 15.32 -9.06 17.44
CA ARG A 150 15.42 -8.49 18.79
C ARG A 150 15.62 -6.97 18.73
N ASN A 151 14.94 -6.24 19.62
CA ASN A 151 14.95 -4.78 19.73
C ASN A 151 14.39 -4.05 18.49
N ASN A 152 13.69 -4.73 17.59
CA ASN A 152 13.03 -4.06 16.46
C ASN A 152 12.05 -2.99 16.94
N TRP A 153 11.24 -3.30 17.96
CA TRP A 153 10.34 -2.33 18.59
C TRP A 153 11.04 -1.03 18.98
N THR A 154 12.13 -1.12 19.74
CA THR A 154 12.89 0.06 20.20
C THR A 154 13.40 0.89 19.01
N HIS A 155 13.94 0.23 17.99
CA HIS A 155 14.43 0.90 16.79
C HIS A 155 13.30 1.53 15.97
N ALA A 156 12.18 0.81 15.80
CA ALA A 156 11.00 1.32 15.09
C ALA A 156 10.44 2.57 15.79
N MET A 157 10.35 2.57 17.13
CA MET A 157 9.90 3.75 17.89
C MET A 157 10.87 4.92 17.76
N ALA A 158 12.18 4.67 17.74
CA ALA A 158 13.17 5.71 17.48
C ALA A 158 13.04 6.29 16.06
N THR A 159 12.83 5.42 15.04
CA THR A 159 12.55 5.86 13.67
C THR A 159 11.27 6.69 13.60
N TYR A 160 10.19 6.23 14.22
CA TYR A 160 8.91 6.94 14.25
C TYR A 160 9.06 8.35 14.82
N SER A 161 9.70 8.46 15.99
CA SER A 161 9.95 9.75 16.65
C SER A 161 10.75 10.71 15.75
N ALA A 162 11.80 10.21 15.09
CA ALA A 162 12.60 11.01 14.18
C ALA A 162 11.81 11.48 12.93
N LEU A 163 10.99 10.61 12.35
CA LEU A 163 10.14 10.96 11.21
C LEU A 163 9.04 11.98 11.59
N LYS A 164 8.48 11.88 12.79
CA LYS A 164 7.51 12.88 13.28
C LYS A 164 8.14 14.26 13.44
N LYS A 165 9.40 14.35 13.85
CA LYS A 165 10.15 15.63 13.90
C LYS A 165 10.43 16.17 12.50
N LEU A 166 10.81 15.29 11.55
CA LEU A 166 11.07 15.71 10.17
C LEU A 166 9.84 16.34 9.50
N LYS A 167 8.64 15.99 9.93
CA LYS A 167 7.40 16.57 9.43
C LYS A 167 7.24 18.08 9.72
N ASP A 168 7.93 18.61 10.70
CA ASP A 168 7.90 20.04 11.02
C ASP A 168 8.44 20.86 9.84
N ASP A 169 9.46 20.33 9.16
CA ASP A 169 10.13 20.94 8.02
C ASP A 169 9.48 20.57 6.67
N TYR A 170 8.85 19.40 6.57
CA TYR A 170 8.32 18.85 5.32
C TYR A 170 6.80 18.58 5.39
N LYS A 171 5.99 19.53 4.90
CA LYS A 171 4.52 19.43 4.95
C LYS A 171 3.94 18.37 4.01
N ASN A 172 4.71 17.90 3.05
CA ASN A 172 4.33 16.81 2.15
C ASN A 172 4.72 15.42 2.68
N LEU A 173 5.18 15.31 3.95
CA LEU A 173 5.43 14.04 4.64
C LEU A 173 4.20 13.60 5.42
N THR A 174 3.76 12.38 5.17
CA THR A 174 2.78 11.64 5.98
C THR A 174 3.48 10.48 6.69
N VAL A 175 3.43 10.45 8.02
CA VAL A 175 4.01 9.38 8.83
C VAL A 175 2.89 8.47 9.31
N GLY A 176 2.78 7.30 8.67
CA GLY A 176 1.77 6.29 8.96
C GLY A 176 2.31 5.12 9.77
N ILE A 177 1.38 4.40 10.39
CA ILE A 177 1.60 3.05 10.93
C ILE A 177 0.87 2.06 10.02
N HIS A 178 1.53 0.95 9.71
CA HIS A 178 0.99 -0.15 8.93
C HIS A 178 1.09 -1.46 9.71
N THR A 179 -0.04 -2.12 9.92
CA THR A 179 -0.13 -3.43 10.59
C THR A 179 -0.61 -4.49 9.63
N VAL A 180 0.10 -5.62 9.58
CA VAL A 180 -0.37 -6.83 8.90
C VAL A 180 -1.04 -7.75 9.92
N ILE A 181 -2.37 -7.88 9.83
CA ILE A 181 -3.16 -8.77 10.70
C ILE A 181 -2.98 -10.21 10.23
N SER A 182 -2.38 -11.02 11.07
CA SER A 182 -2.03 -12.41 10.80
C SER A 182 -2.49 -13.35 11.93
N ASN A 183 -2.33 -14.65 11.76
CA ASN A 183 -2.56 -15.61 12.82
C ASN A 183 -1.69 -15.38 14.06
N PHE A 184 -0.58 -14.63 13.93
CA PHE A 184 0.36 -14.34 15.03
C PHE A 184 -0.06 -13.16 15.91
N ASN A 185 -0.93 -12.25 15.41
CA ASN A 185 -1.33 -11.05 16.14
C ASN A 185 -2.83 -10.75 16.16
N VAL A 186 -3.67 -11.49 15.43
CA VAL A 186 -5.10 -11.20 15.34
C VAL A 186 -5.81 -11.20 16.70
N GLY A 187 -5.36 -12.01 17.66
CA GLY A 187 -5.89 -12.03 19.02
C GLY A 187 -5.43 -10.87 19.91
N LEU A 188 -4.37 -10.15 19.51
CA LEU A 188 -3.78 -9.03 20.23
C LEU A 188 -3.98 -7.69 19.51
N PHE A 189 -4.72 -7.71 18.40
CA PHE A 189 -4.88 -6.55 17.53
C PHE A 189 -5.59 -5.38 18.22
N ALA A 190 -6.54 -5.65 19.12
CA ALA A 190 -7.26 -4.62 19.88
C ALA A 190 -6.28 -3.81 20.77
N GLU A 191 -5.35 -4.49 21.47
CA GLU A 191 -4.31 -3.85 22.28
C GLU A 191 -3.39 -2.98 21.43
N LEU A 192 -2.91 -3.50 20.29
CA LEU A 192 -2.09 -2.75 19.35
C LEU A 192 -2.84 -1.52 18.79
N CYS A 193 -4.10 -1.69 18.42
CA CYS A 193 -4.94 -0.60 17.90
C CYS A 193 -5.08 0.53 18.92
N GLU A 194 -5.33 0.20 20.18
CA GLU A 194 -5.44 1.15 21.27
C GLU A 194 -4.11 1.87 21.53
N TYR A 195 -2.99 1.13 21.55
CA TYR A 195 -1.65 1.71 21.68
C TYR A 195 -1.35 2.72 20.56
N VAL A 196 -1.60 2.34 19.30
CA VAL A 196 -1.38 3.22 18.16
C VAL A 196 -2.21 4.50 18.27
N LYS A 197 -3.47 4.39 18.70
CA LYS A 197 -4.36 5.55 18.84
C LYS A 197 -3.96 6.50 19.97
N ARG A 198 -3.62 5.96 21.13
CA ARG A 198 -3.36 6.77 22.33
C ARG A 198 -1.95 7.30 22.40
N GLU A 199 -0.98 6.45 22.09
CA GLU A 199 0.44 6.77 22.32
C GLU A 199 1.11 7.31 21.05
N LEU A 200 0.89 6.68 19.88
CA LEU A 200 1.61 7.07 18.68
C LEU A 200 0.93 8.22 17.92
N LYS A 201 -0.40 8.19 17.81
CA LYS A 201 -1.19 9.20 17.10
C LYS A 201 -0.62 9.50 15.70
N PRO A 202 -0.51 8.48 14.82
CA PRO A 202 0.03 8.67 13.49
C PRO A 202 -0.89 9.51 12.63
N ASP A 203 -0.34 10.07 11.53
CA ASP A 203 -1.14 10.77 10.54
C ASP A 203 -2.09 9.81 9.80
N SER A 204 -1.72 8.53 9.74
CA SER A 204 -2.52 7.47 9.11
C SER A 204 -2.26 6.14 9.81
N TYR A 205 -3.31 5.40 10.11
CA TYR A 205 -3.20 4.01 10.55
C TYR A 205 -3.88 3.10 9.54
N ILE A 206 -3.11 2.22 8.92
CA ILE A 206 -3.56 1.30 7.87
C ILE A 206 -3.33 -0.13 8.33
N THR A 207 -4.29 -1.01 8.07
CA THR A 207 -4.12 -2.44 8.29
C THR A 207 -4.39 -3.21 7.01
N GLU A 208 -3.65 -4.28 6.84
CA GLU A 208 -3.89 -5.29 5.81
C GLU A 208 -3.98 -6.66 6.47
N ILE A 209 -4.66 -7.60 5.83
CA ILE A 209 -4.61 -8.99 6.27
C ILE A 209 -3.36 -9.64 5.70
N ALA A 210 -2.75 -10.55 6.46
CA ALA A 210 -1.68 -11.41 5.96
C ALA A 210 -2.24 -12.36 4.89
N GLU A 211 -1.86 -12.17 3.66
CA GLU A 211 -2.18 -13.05 2.55
C GLU A 211 -1.02 -13.98 2.27
N GLU A 212 -1.32 -15.21 1.96
CA GLU A 212 -0.32 -16.10 1.39
C GLU A 212 -0.01 -15.66 -0.03
N ARG A 213 1.25 -15.32 -0.30
CA ARG A 213 1.71 -14.73 -1.56
C ARG A 213 2.87 -15.52 -2.14
N VAL A 214 2.87 -15.71 -3.44
CA VAL A 214 4.00 -16.31 -4.16
C VAL A 214 5.26 -15.45 -4.01
N GLU A 215 5.13 -14.10 -4.14
CA GLU A 215 6.26 -13.18 -3.94
C GLU A 215 6.94 -13.32 -2.56
N LEU A 216 6.17 -13.60 -1.52
CA LEU A 216 6.70 -13.65 -0.15
C LEU A 216 7.10 -15.07 0.27
N ASP A 217 6.95 -16.05 -0.63
CA ASP A 217 7.16 -17.49 -0.35
C ASP A 217 6.41 -17.95 0.90
N THR A 218 5.10 -17.62 0.96
CA THR A 218 4.26 -17.90 2.13
C THR A 218 3.05 -18.80 1.83
N VAL A 219 2.94 -19.31 0.60
CA VAL A 219 1.83 -20.18 0.21
C VAL A 219 1.87 -21.48 1.02
N GLY A 220 0.76 -21.81 1.67
CA GLY A 220 0.63 -23.01 2.51
C GLY A 220 1.16 -22.86 3.94
N LEU A 221 1.63 -21.67 4.36
CA LEU A 221 2.15 -21.47 5.72
C LEU A 221 1.08 -21.16 6.77
N GLY A 222 -0.19 -21.01 6.36
CA GLY A 222 -1.30 -20.79 7.30
C GLY A 222 -1.20 -19.45 8.06
N ILE A 223 -0.62 -18.43 7.45
CA ILE A 223 -0.44 -17.12 8.08
C ILE A 223 -1.72 -16.27 8.12
N THR A 224 -2.68 -16.58 7.23
CA THR A 224 -3.93 -15.83 7.09
C THR A 224 -4.92 -16.24 8.20
N PRO A 225 -5.45 -15.30 8.98
CA PRO A 225 -6.49 -15.59 9.97
C PRO A 225 -7.81 -16.00 9.31
N THR A 226 -8.64 -16.75 10.04
CA THR A 226 -10.00 -17.09 9.57
C THR A 226 -10.85 -15.83 9.43
N ALA A 227 -11.91 -15.92 8.61
CA ALA A 227 -12.84 -14.81 8.41
C ALA A 227 -13.44 -14.30 9.72
N GLU A 228 -13.76 -15.21 10.65
CA GLU A 228 -14.35 -14.89 11.96
C GLU A 228 -13.34 -14.12 12.83
N ARG A 229 -12.11 -14.63 12.97
CA ARG A 229 -11.06 -13.97 13.78
C ARG A 229 -10.69 -12.60 13.22
N TYR A 230 -10.56 -12.51 11.88
CA TYR A 230 -10.31 -11.23 11.23
C TYR A 230 -11.47 -10.24 11.45
N THR A 231 -12.72 -10.70 11.33
CA THR A 231 -13.92 -9.86 11.52
C THR A 231 -13.92 -9.24 12.92
N VAL A 232 -13.74 -10.05 13.97
CA VAL A 232 -13.68 -9.56 15.36
C VAL A 232 -12.58 -8.50 15.53
N ALA A 233 -11.38 -8.76 15.00
CA ALA A 233 -10.26 -7.83 15.11
C ALA A 233 -10.53 -6.50 14.37
N ILE A 234 -11.00 -6.57 13.12
CA ILE A 234 -11.18 -5.36 12.30
C ILE A 234 -12.40 -4.53 12.73
N ASP A 235 -13.42 -5.15 13.33
CA ASP A 235 -14.59 -4.43 13.85
C ASP A 235 -14.18 -3.47 14.97
N THR A 236 -13.23 -3.84 15.83
CA THR A 236 -12.64 -2.94 16.83
C THR A 236 -12.04 -1.67 16.19
N LEU A 237 -11.34 -1.81 15.07
CA LEU A 237 -10.80 -0.67 14.33
C LEU A 237 -11.92 0.15 13.68
N LEU A 238 -12.89 -0.50 13.05
CA LEU A 238 -14.02 0.16 12.38
C LEU A 238 -14.87 0.98 13.36
N GLU A 239 -15.14 0.45 14.54
CA GLU A 239 -15.84 1.19 15.61
C GLU A 239 -15.05 2.45 15.98
N SER A 240 -13.75 2.28 16.21
CA SER A 240 -12.88 3.39 16.56
C SER A 240 -12.76 4.47 15.45
N MET A 241 -12.90 4.10 14.19
CA MET A 241 -12.90 5.02 13.06
C MET A 241 -14.20 5.81 12.94
N ARG A 242 -15.35 5.21 13.32
CA ARG A 242 -16.65 5.89 13.31
C ARG A 242 -16.71 7.06 14.30
N ASP A 243 -15.95 6.98 15.39
CA ASP A 243 -15.91 8.02 16.42
C ASP A 243 -15.00 9.21 16.03
N GLN A 244 -14.27 9.10 14.93
CA GLN A 244 -13.39 10.17 14.47
C GLN A 244 -14.12 11.14 13.53
N HIS A 245 -14.16 12.41 13.91
CA HIS A 245 -14.65 13.48 13.04
C HIS A 245 -13.56 13.99 12.15
N LEU A 246 -13.53 13.50 10.91
CA LEU A 246 -12.62 13.98 9.87
C LEU A 246 -13.37 14.88 8.88
N THR A 247 -12.64 15.68 8.15
CA THR A 247 -13.18 16.59 7.11
C THR A 247 -12.38 16.52 5.82
N GLY A 248 -13.03 16.78 4.69
CA GLY A 248 -12.37 16.89 3.38
C GLY A 248 -11.75 15.58 2.90
N VAL A 249 -10.50 15.62 2.44
CA VAL A 249 -9.82 14.45 1.86
C VAL A 249 -9.63 13.33 2.87
N ALA A 250 -9.37 13.65 4.13
CA ALA A 250 -9.18 12.66 5.19
C ALA A 250 -10.46 11.84 5.43
N GLU A 251 -11.63 12.48 5.41
CA GLU A 251 -12.94 11.84 5.54
C GLU A 251 -13.22 10.88 4.37
N VAL A 252 -12.99 11.32 3.13
CA VAL A 252 -13.14 10.47 1.94
C VAL A 252 -12.19 9.26 2.00
N THR A 253 -10.94 9.48 2.40
CA THR A 253 -9.95 8.40 2.55
C THR A 253 -10.38 7.40 3.62
N GLN A 254 -10.92 7.86 4.74
CA GLN A 254 -11.45 7.00 5.80
C GLN A 254 -12.65 6.18 5.30
N ALA A 255 -13.59 6.79 4.57
CA ALA A 255 -14.74 6.08 4.01
C ALA A 255 -14.30 4.97 3.04
N PHE A 256 -13.31 5.23 2.16
CA PHE A 256 -12.71 4.18 1.32
C PHE A 256 -12.07 3.07 2.15
N ARG A 257 -11.38 3.41 3.23
CA ARG A 257 -10.72 2.43 4.11
C ARG A 257 -11.74 1.55 4.83
N CYS A 258 -12.83 2.12 5.33
CA CYS A 258 -13.94 1.35 5.91
C CYS A 258 -14.55 0.39 4.88
N GLN A 259 -14.80 0.84 3.65
CA GLN A 259 -15.29 -0.02 2.58
C GLN A 259 -14.28 -1.12 2.21
N TYR A 260 -12.99 -0.84 2.23
CA TYR A 260 -11.95 -1.86 2.02
C TYR A 260 -12.05 -2.98 3.07
N TYR A 261 -12.15 -2.66 4.35
CA TYR A 261 -12.27 -3.67 5.41
C TYR A 261 -13.53 -4.53 5.28
N GLU A 262 -14.65 -3.95 4.89
CA GLU A 262 -15.88 -4.71 4.62
C GLU A 262 -15.71 -5.65 3.41
N LEU A 263 -15.02 -5.22 2.34
CA LEU A 263 -14.69 -6.06 1.20
C LEU A 263 -13.75 -7.21 1.57
N VAL A 264 -12.77 -6.99 2.46
CA VAL A 264 -11.91 -8.05 3.00
C VAL A 264 -12.75 -9.11 3.72
N LYS A 265 -13.63 -8.69 4.65
CA LYS A 265 -14.54 -9.61 5.36
C LYS A 265 -15.40 -10.43 4.38
N GLN A 266 -15.92 -9.79 3.34
CA GLN A 266 -16.73 -10.47 2.33
C GLN A 266 -15.87 -11.47 1.53
N THR A 267 -14.70 -11.08 1.06
CA THR A 267 -13.79 -11.94 0.28
C THR A 267 -13.38 -13.20 1.07
N LEU A 268 -13.06 -13.03 2.37
CA LEU A 268 -12.68 -14.15 3.23
C LEU A 268 -13.83 -15.14 3.46
N ARG A 269 -15.04 -14.64 3.67
CA ARG A 269 -16.23 -15.48 3.91
C ARG A 269 -16.69 -16.21 2.67
N GLU A 270 -16.73 -15.50 1.54
CA GLU A 270 -17.28 -16.02 0.28
C GLU A 270 -16.25 -16.81 -0.54
N LYS A 271 -14.96 -16.68 -0.21
CA LYS A 271 -13.84 -17.29 -0.95
C LYS A 271 -13.90 -16.98 -2.44
N ARG A 272 -14.31 -15.76 -2.78
CA ARG A 272 -14.35 -15.22 -4.13
C ARG A 272 -14.05 -13.74 -4.12
N GLN A 273 -13.69 -13.20 -5.27
CA GLN A 273 -13.45 -11.76 -5.41
C GLN A 273 -14.76 -10.98 -5.21
N ALA A 274 -14.80 -10.08 -4.20
CA ALA A 274 -16.01 -9.33 -3.83
C ALA A 274 -16.43 -8.28 -4.86
N ILE A 275 -15.45 -7.67 -5.54
CA ILE A 275 -15.64 -6.70 -6.63
C ILE A 275 -14.63 -6.98 -7.75
N PRO A 276 -14.90 -6.55 -9.02
CA PRO A 276 -13.97 -6.78 -10.13
C PRO A 276 -12.53 -6.37 -9.82
N CYS A 277 -11.57 -7.26 -10.08
CA CYS A 277 -10.16 -7.00 -9.86
C CYS A 277 -9.54 -6.29 -11.08
N MET A 278 -8.94 -5.12 -10.84
CA MET A 278 -8.28 -4.30 -11.87
C MET A 278 -6.75 -4.52 -11.93
N ALA A 279 -6.25 -5.55 -11.26
CA ALA A 279 -4.83 -5.93 -11.35
C ALA A 279 -4.48 -6.30 -12.81
N GLY A 280 -3.34 -5.79 -13.30
CA GLY A 280 -2.98 -5.90 -14.70
C GLY A 280 -3.71 -4.93 -15.64
N VAL A 281 -4.63 -4.09 -15.14
CA VAL A 281 -5.31 -3.03 -15.91
C VAL A 281 -5.04 -1.65 -15.31
N ALA A 282 -5.32 -1.47 -14.02
CA ALA A 282 -5.13 -0.20 -13.33
C ALA A 282 -3.92 -0.22 -12.38
N SER A 283 -3.41 -1.39 -12.05
CA SER A 283 -2.24 -1.59 -11.21
C SER A 283 -1.32 -2.67 -11.78
N ALA A 284 -0.03 -2.55 -11.44
CA ALA A 284 1.00 -3.53 -11.74
C ALA A 284 2.07 -3.54 -10.66
N GLN A 285 2.90 -4.58 -10.66
CA GLN A 285 4.08 -4.68 -9.84
C GLN A 285 5.30 -5.00 -10.70
N ILE A 286 6.44 -4.41 -10.35
CA ILE A 286 7.73 -4.69 -10.97
C ILE A 286 8.61 -5.31 -9.90
N ALA A 287 9.06 -6.53 -10.14
CA ALA A 287 9.98 -7.27 -9.29
C ALA A 287 11.41 -6.72 -9.40
N PRO A 288 12.31 -6.98 -8.43
CA PRO A 288 13.67 -6.44 -8.46
C PRO A 288 14.47 -6.86 -9.69
N ASN A 289 14.23 -8.09 -10.21
CA ASN A 289 14.91 -8.65 -11.39
C ASN A 289 14.35 -8.15 -12.74
N GLY A 290 13.34 -7.27 -12.71
CA GLY A 290 12.72 -6.71 -13.91
C GLY A 290 11.47 -7.44 -14.40
N ASP A 291 11.02 -8.50 -13.74
CA ASP A 291 9.73 -9.12 -14.06
C ASP A 291 8.58 -8.16 -13.78
N VAL A 292 7.63 -8.08 -14.69
CA VAL A 292 6.39 -7.32 -14.52
C VAL A 292 5.26 -8.27 -14.19
N TRP A 293 4.56 -8.03 -13.08
CA TRP A 293 3.45 -8.84 -12.62
C TRP A 293 2.14 -8.06 -12.60
N THR A 294 1.03 -8.76 -12.77
CA THR A 294 -0.29 -8.19 -12.51
C THR A 294 -0.46 -7.85 -11.01
N CYS A 295 0.04 -8.71 -10.12
CA CYS A 295 0.04 -8.55 -8.66
C CYS A 295 1.05 -9.49 -7.98
N CYS A 296 1.39 -9.21 -6.72
CA CYS A 296 2.30 -10.00 -5.90
C CYS A 296 1.73 -11.33 -5.40
N VAL A 297 0.42 -11.48 -5.31
CA VAL A 297 -0.21 -12.71 -4.79
C VAL A 297 0.06 -13.88 -5.73
N ARG A 298 -0.14 -13.68 -7.03
CA ARG A 298 0.15 -14.70 -8.05
C ARG A 298 1.61 -14.67 -8.52
N ALA A 299 2.23 -13.49 -8.54
CA ALA A 299 3.60 -13.22 -9.03
C ALA A 299 3.90 -13.89 -10.38
N GLN A 300 2.91 -13.92 -11.29
CA GLN A 300 3.04 -14.47 -12.64
C GLN A 300 3.53 -13.37 -13.58
N SER A 301 4.61 -13.66 -14.32
CA SER A 301 5.27 -12.69 -15.19
C SER A 301 4.47 -12.43 -16.46
N MET A 302 4.26 -11.15 -16.75
CA MET A 302 3.76 -10.64 -18.04
C MET A 302 4.90 -10.53 -19.07
N GLY A 303 6.14 -10.59 -18.61
CA GLY A 303 7.39 -10.44 -19.34
C GLY A 303 8.46 -9.79 -18.46
N ASN A 304 9.73 -9.90 -18.86
CA ASN A 304 10.86 -9.28 -18.17
C ASN A 304 11.32 -8.02 -18.88
N LEU A 305 11.55 -6.94 -18.16
CA LEU A 305 11.95 -5.64 -18.69
C LEU A 305 13.33 -5.69 -19.40
N ARG A 306 14.25 -6.56 -18.95
CA ARG A 306 15.56 -6.74 -19.59
C ARG A 306 15.45 -7.27 -21.02
N ASP A 307 14.43 -8.12 -21.29
CA ASP A 307 14.18 -8.69 -22.62
C ASP A 307 13.52 -7.70 -23.58
N HIS A 308 13.06 -6.55 -23.06
CA HIS A 308 12.31 -5.53 -23.81
C HIS A 308 12.92 -4.14 -23.69
N ASP A 309 14.23 -4.05 -23.60
CA ASP A 309 14.96 -2.77 -23.53
C ASP A 309 14.47 -1.84 -22.42
N TYR A 310 13.96 -2.41 -21.32
CA TYR A 310 13.36 -1.71 -20.18
C TYR A 310 12.09 -0.91 -20.55
N ASP A 311 11.48 -1.17 -21.72
CA ASP A 311 10.22 -0.54 -22.09
C ASP A 311 9.02 -1.28 -21.48
N PHE A 312 8.50 -0.72 -20.40
CA PHE A 312 7.31 -1.24 -19.73
C PHE A 312 6.08 -1.31 -20.65
N ARG A 313 5.95 -0.42 -21.63
CA ARG A 313 4.81 -0.39 -22.56
C ARG A 313 4.76 -1.63 -23.43
N THR A 314 5.93 -2.13 -23.84
CA THR A 314 6.05 -3.38 -24.61
C THR A 314 5.61 -4.56 -23.76
N VAL A 315 6.14 -4.69 -22.52
CA VAL A 315 5.74 -5.76 -21.59
C VAL A 315 4.25 -5.69 -21.26
N TRP A 316 3.69 -4.49 -21.09
CA TRP A 316 2.28 -4.27 -20.78
C TRP A 316 1.32 -4.78 -21.85
N ARG A 317 1.79 -4.96 -23.08
CA ARG A 317 0.99 -5.35 -24.27
C ARG A 317 1.32 -6.73 -24.82
N THR A 318 2.04 -7.56 -24.07
CA THR A 318 2.33 -8.94 -24.48
C THR A 318 1.10 -9.82 -24.46
N SER A 319 1.11 -10.92 -25.20
CA SER A 319 0.06 -11.95 -25.15
C SER A 319 -0.06 -12.57 -23.77
N SER A 320 1.08 -12.79 -23.08
CA SER A 320 1.10 -13.27 -21.69
C SER A 320 0.37 -12.33 -20.75
N ALA A 321 0.54 -11.01 -20.92
CA ALA A 321 -0.19 -10.02 -20.14
C ALA A 321 -1.70 -10.12 -20.36
N ASP A 322 -2.13 -10.32 -21.61
CA ASP A 322 -3.56 -10.47 -21.95
C ASP A 322 -4.15 -11.78 -21.42
N GLU A 323 -3.38 -12.86 -21.41
CA GLU A 323 -3.79 -14.15 -20.82
C GLU A 323 -4.02 -14.01 -19.31
N LEU A 324 -3.08 -13.38 -18.59
CA LEU A 324 -3.21 -13.15 -17.15
C LEU A 324 -4.42 -12.24 -16.82
N ARG A 325 -4.68 -11.20 -17.61
CA ARG A 325 -5.86 -10.35 -17.46
C ARG A 325 -7.16 -11.11 -17.65
N ARG A 326 -7.22 -12.00 -18.67
CA ARG A 326 -8.39 -12.86 -18.90
C ARG A 326 -8.63 -13.82 -17.74
N SER A 327 -7.59 -14.45 -17.21
CA SER A 327 -7.64 -15.33 -16.05
C SER A 327 -8.18 -14.60 -14.80
N ILE A 328 -7.68 -13.39 -14.52
CA ILE A 328 -8.18 -12.55 -13.41
C ILE A 328 -9.65 -12.19 -13.61
N LYS A 329 -10.01 -11.76 -14.81
CA LYS A 329 -11.40 -11.40 -15.17
C LYS A 329 -12.35 -12.59 -15.07
N ALA A 330 -11.89 -13.80 -15.39
CA ALA A 330 -12.63 -15.05 -15.26
C ALA A 330 -12.84 -15.49 -13.79
N GLY A 331 -12.16 -14.84 -12.84
CA GLY A 331 -12.29 -15.18 -11.41
C GLY A 331 -11.50 -16.40 -10.98
N GLU A 332 -10.43 -16.77 -11.69
CA GLU A 332 -9.55 -17.89 -11.34
C GLU A 332 -8.72 -17.64 -10.09
N CYS A 333 -8.79 -16.45 -9.52
CA CYS A 333 -8.18 -16.10 -8.25
C CYS A 333 -9.06 -15.11 -7.48
N TYR A 334 -8.87 -15.10 -6.17
CA TYR A 334 -9.44 -14.08 -5.29
C TYR A 334 -8.44 -13.76 -4.19
N CYS A 335 -8.44 -12.51 -3.73
CA CYS A 335 -7.64 -12.06 -2.61
C CYS A 335 -8.13 -10.69 -2.14
N PRO A 336 -7.89 -10.32 -0.88
CA PRO A 336 -8.17 -9.00 -0.35
C PRO A 336 -7.01 -8.00 -0.51
N LEU A 337 -6.09 -8.20 -1.46
CA LEU A 337 -4.87 -7.39 -1.63
C LEU A 337 -5.14 -5.88 -1.67
N ALA A 338 -4.65 -5.16 -0.69
CA ALA A 338 -4.90 -3.73 -0.51
C ALA A 338 -4.43 -2.88 -1.70
N ASN A 339 -3.25 -3.16 -2.26
CA ASN A 339 -2.70 -2.42 -3.39
C ASN A 339 -3.62 -2.44 -4.62
N ALA A 340 -4.30 -3.56 -4.88
CA ALA A 340 -5.28 -3.66 -5.96
C ALA A 340 -6.66 -3.14 -5.52
N ALA A 341 -7.03 -3.30 -4.26
CA ALA A 341 -8.36 -2.98 -3.76
C ALA A 341 -8.75 -1.52 -3.96
N TYR A 342 -7.83 -0.57 -3.75
CA TYR A 342 -8.12 0.85 -3.94
C TYR A 342 -8.42 1.18 -5.40
N THR A 343 -7.66 0.66 -6.35
CA THR A 343 -7.96 0.82 -7.78
C THR A 343 -9.24 0.10 -8.20
N ASN A 344 -9.52 -1.07 -7.62
CA ASN A 344 -10.77 -1.80 -7.82
C ASN A 344 -11.97 -0.96 -7.35
N MET A 345 -11.90 -0.41 -6.13
CA MET A 345 -12.96 0.43 -5.57
C MET A 345 -13.21 1.71 -6.38
N LEU A 346 -12.15 2.39 -6.83
CA LEU A 346 -12.23 3.60 -7.65
C LEU A 346 -12.91 3.35 -9.00
N THR A 347 -12.84 2.14 -9.54
CA THR A 347 -13.50 1.76 -10.80
C THR A 347 -14.88 1.14 -10.59
N HIS A 348 -15.26 0.78 -9.35
CA HIS A 348 -16.51 0.11 -9.03
C HIS A 348 -17.61 1.11 -8.60
N GLY A 349 -18.54 1.41 -9.49
CA GLY A 349 -19.60 2.41 -9.26
C GLY A 349 -20.41 2.20 -7.97
N PRO A 350 -20.86 0.97 -7.63
CA PRO A 350 -21.56 0.73 -6.38
C PRO A 350 -20.75 1.09 -5.12
N THR A 351 -19.43 0.81 -5.12
CA THR A 351 -18.54 1.20 -3.99
C THR A 351 -18.42 2.71 -3.90
N ILE A 352 -18.20 3.41 -5.01
CA ILE A 352 -18.14 4.88 -5.03
C ILE A 352 -19.42 5.49 -4.45
N ARG A 353 -20.59 4.95 -4.85
CA ARG A 353 -21.86 5.42 -4.30
C ARG A 353 -21.97 5.19 -2.80
N ARG A 354 -21.52 4.05 -2.27
CA ARG A 354 -21.48 3.79 -0.82
C ARG A 354 -20.59 4.77 -0.09
N VAL A 355 -19.37 4.98 -0.59
CA VAL A 355 -18.44 5.98 -0.04
C VAL A 355 -19.07 7.36 0.01
N ALA A 356 -19.73 7.81 -1.08
CA ALA A 356 -20.41 9.09 -1.11
C ALA A 356 -21.54 9.20 -0.07
N VAL A 357 -22.32 8.13 0.12
CA VAL A 357 -23.37 8.07 1.16
C VAL A 357 -22.77 8.13 2.56
N ASP A 358 -21.66 7.41 2.82
CA ASP A 358 -21.01 7.39 4.12
C ASP A 358 -20.45 8.77 4.47
N VAL A 359 -19.80 9.46 3.52
CA VAL A 359 -19.35 10.85 3.67
C VAL A 359 -20.53 11.79 3.95
N ALA A 360 -21.62 11.68 3.18
CA ALA A 360 -22.80 12.52 3.40
C ALA A 360 -23.43 12.31 4.78
N ARG A 361 -23.47 11.08 5.28
CA ARG A 361 -23.96 10.74 6.63
C ARG A 361 -23.08 11.32 7.73
N SER A 362 -21.75 11.23 7.57
CA SER A 362 -20.79 11.80 8.50
C SER A 362 -20.96 13.33 8.60
N HIS A 363 -21.11 14.02 7.48
CA HIS A 363 -21.40 15.45 7.44
C HIS A 363 -22.73 15.79 8.12
N ALA A 364 -23.79 15.02 7.86
CA ALA A 364 -25.09 15.27 8.50
C ALA A 364 -25.05 15.06 10.02
N ALA A 365 -24.26 14.09 10.51
CA ALA A 365 -24.06 13.86 11.95
C ALA A 365 -23.28 15.02 12.61
N SER A 366 -22.24 15.53 11.97
CA SER A 366 -21.44 16.65 12.50
C SER A 366 -22.23 17.97 12.58
N ILE A 367 -23.21 18.19 11.69
CA ILE A 367 -24.11 19.36 11.75
C ILE A 367 -25.10 19.22 12.92
N ARG A 368 -25.59 18.00 13.22
CA ARG A 368 -26.56 17.75 14.29
C ARG A 368 -25.95 17.80 15.70
N HIS A 369 -24.68 17.49 15.83
CA HIS A 369 -23.93 17.52 17.09
C HIS A 369 -22.67 18.38 16.92
N PRO A 370 -22.79 19.72 16.88
CA PRO A 370 -21.61 20.58 16.86
C PRO A 370 -20.89 20.39 18.18
N THR A 371 -19.79 19.63 18.18
CA THR A 371 -18.92 19.48 19.34
C THR A 371 -18.50 20.85 19.80
N GLY A 372 -18.84 21.18 21.05
CA GLY A 372 -18.63 22.48 21.66
C GLY A 372 -17.18 22.96 21.44
N ARG A 373 -17.06 24.17 20.91
CA ARG A 373 -15.81 24.93 20.95
C ARG A 373 -15.35 24.94 22.41
N GLN A 374 -14.31 24.21 22.74
CA GLN A 374 -13.58 24.46 23.98
C GLN A 374 -13.06 25.90 23.87
N ARG A 375 -13.66 26.82 24.65
CA ARG A 375 -13.10 28.14 24.87
C ARG A 375 -11.73 27.94 25.52
N PRO A 376 -10.68 28.66 25.07
CA PRO A 376 -9.42 28.68 25.80
C PRO A 376 -9.68 29.17 27.21
N PRO A 377 -9.01 28.63 28.22
CA PRO A 377 -9.08 29.17 29.58
C PRO A 377 -8.56 30.61 29.58
N ALA A 378 -9.25 31.44 30.35
CA ALA A 378 -8.96 32.86 30.53
C ALA A 378 -7.61 33.07 31.23
#